data_c1fa386a4fe8a12dceaa2ac6ef4b134b
#
_entry.id   c1fa386a4fe8a12dceaa2ac6ef4b134b
#
_cell.length_a   1.000
_cell.length_b   1.000
_cell.length_c   1.000
_cell.angle_alpha   90.00
_cell.angle_beta   90.00
_cell.angle_gamma   90.00
#
_symmetry.space_group_name_H-M   'P 1'
#
loop_
_entity.id
_entity.type
_entity.pdbx_description
1 polymer ?
#
loop_
_entity_poly.entity_id
_entity_poly.type
_entity_poly.pdbx_seq_one_letter_code
_entity_poly.pdbx_strand_id
1 'polypeptide(L)'
;MVKASFSTTWTKSIQPRKQRKYRFNAPLHLKQKMVHVHLSPELRKKHEMRNVQIRKGDKVRVMRGKFSKKEGKVERVALKNEKVYITGMEAIKREGAKVPVAFTPSNLMIIELDLSDKKRKAKLSTNKGAKKSEDKKTEKKAEVKTEEKK
;
A
#
# COMPACT_ATOMS: atom_id res chain seq x y z
N MET A 1 -5.36 10.33 -34.21
CA MET A 1 -5.65 10.27 -32.76
C MET A 1 -4.42 10.75 -32.00
N VAL A 2 -4.54 11.85 -31.26
CA VAL A 2 -3.44 12.32 -30.38
C VAL A 2 -3.38 11.37 -29.19
N LYS A 3 -2.29 10.58 -29.07
CA LYS A 3 -2.01 9.80 -27.86
C LYS A 3 -1.87 10.78 -26.70
N ALA A 4 -2.80 10.76 -25.75
CA ALA A 4 -2.65 11.50 -24.51
C ALA A 4 -1.42 10.95 -23.78
N SER A 5 -0.28 11.66 -23.85
CA SER A 5 0.94 11.28 -23.17
C SER A 5 0.71 11.41 -21.67
N PHE A 6 0.86 10.28 -20.93
CA PHE A 6 0.83 10.29 -19.48
C PHE A 6 2.18 10.78 -18.93
N SER A 7 2.19 11.88 -18.19
CA SER A 7 3.40 12.38 -17.54
C SER A 7 3.53 11.81 -16.13
N THR A 8 4.66 11.14 -15.83
CA THR A 8 4.99 10.64 -14.50
C THR A 8 5.42 11.73 -13.53
N THR A 9 5.94 12.85 -14.06
CA THR A 9 6.42 13.99 -13.28
C THR A 9 5.29 14.88 -12.77
N TRP A 10 4.12 14.80 -13.40
CA TRP A 10 2.98 15.63 -13.05
C TRP A 10 2.11 14.94 -11.98
N THR A 11 2.42 15.14 -10.70
CA THR A 11 1.72 14.52 -9.57
C THR A 11 1.06 15.53 -8.65
N LYS A 12 1.33 16.82 -8.80
CA LYS A 12 0.92 17.86 -7.88
C LYS A 12 -0.13 18.78 -8.50
N SER A 13 -1.39 18.40 -8.43
CA SER A 13 -2.50 19.33 -8.72
C SER A 13 -3.49 19.30 -7.57
N ILE A 14 -3.90 20.48 -7.10
CA ILE A 14 -4.93 20.65 -6.07
C ILE A 14 -6.33 20.41 -6.66
N GLN A 15 -6.50 20.54 -8.00
CA GLN A 15 -7.79 20.38 -8.65
C GLN A 15 -8.25 18.91 -8.68
N PRO A 16 -9.41 18.56 -8.06
CA PRO A 16 -9.87 17.16 -8.00
C PRO A 16 -10.11 16.52 -9.36
N ARG A 17 -10.56 17.31 -10.35
CA ARG A 17 -10.76 16.83 -11.73
C ARG A 17 -9.45 16.35 -12.37
N LYS A 18 -8.37 17.10 -12.19
CA LYS A 18 -7.05 16.74 -12.73
C LYS A 18 -6.48 15.52 -12.00
N GLN A 19 -6.69 15.40 -10.68
CA GLN A 19 -6.28 14.21 -9.92
C GLN A 19 -7.02 12.95 -10.39
N ARG A 20 -8.33 13.03 -10.63
CA ARG A 20 -9.10 11.88 -11.18
C ARG A 20 -8.60 11.49 -12.57
N LYS A 21 -8.35 12.47 -13.45
CA LYS A 21 -7.80 12.23 -14.81
C LYS A 21 -6.43 11.55 -14.74
N TYR A 22 -5.56 11.99 -13.85
CA TYR A 22 -4.25 11.37 -13.62
C TYR A 22 -4.38 9.90 -13.23
N ARG A 23 -5.20 9.58 -12.23
CA ARG A 23 -5.45 8.20 -11.79
C ARG A 23 -6.06 7.35 -12.90
N PHE A 24 -6.99 7.89 -13.65
CA PHE A 24 -7.65 7.16 -14.73
C PHE A 24 -6.65 6.78 -15.83
N ASN A 25 -5.81 7.71 -16.26
CA ASN A 25 -4.84 7.50 -17.33
C ASN A 25 -3.55 6.82 -16.89
N ALA A 26 -3.33 6.65 -15.57
CA ALA A 26 -2.13 6.04 -15.04
C ALA A 26 -1.92 4.61 -15.56
N PRO A 27 -0.72 4.24 -16.04
CA PRO A 27 -0.38 2.89 -16.44
C PRO A 27 -0.37 1.95 -15.21
N LEU A 28 -0.51 0.64 -15.45
CA LEU A 28 -0.70 -0.35 -14.38
C LEU A 28 0.44 -0.38 -13.36
N HIS A 29 1.68 -0.16 -13.77
CA HIS A 29 2.82 -0.13 -12.86
C HIS A 29 2.78 1.04 -11.86
N LEU A 30 2.13 2.17 -12.22
CA LEU A 30 1.87 3.27 -11.29
C LEU A 30 0.63 2.98 -10.42
N LYS A 31 -0.42 2.38 -11.00
CA LYS A 31 -1.59 1.95 -10.22
C LYS A 31 -1.24 0.95 -9.13
N GLN A 32 -0.23 0.10 -9.34
CA GLN A 32 0.31 -0.77 -8.29
C GLN A 32 0.81 0.02 -7.06
N LYS A 33 1.43 1.18 -7.25
CA LYS A 33 1.87 2.05 -6.14
C LYS A 33 0.67 2.67 -5.40
N MET A 34 -0.46 2.89 -6.09
CA MET A 34 -1.67 3.46 -5.49
C MET A 34 -2.44 2.43 -4.64
N VAL A 35 -2.20 1.12 -4.85
CA VAL A 35 -2.83 0.03 -4.11
C VAL A 35 -1.96 -0.42 -2.93
N HIS A 36 -1.42 0.54 -2.18
CA HIS A 36 -0.74 0.28 -0.92
C HIS A 36 -1.71 0.35 0.25
N VAL A 37 -1.52 -0.52 1.23
CA VAL A 37 -2.35 -0.66 2.42
C VAL A 37 -1.48 -0.48 3.67
N HIS A 38 -2.05 0.11 4.72
CA HIS A 38 -1.38 0.28 6.00
C HIS A 38 -1.07 -1.06 6.65
N LEU A 39 0.09 -1.16 7.26
CA LEU A 39 0.45 -2.30 8.11
C LEU A 39 -0.07 -2.11 9.53
N SER A 40 -0.34 -3.21 10.22
CA SER A 40 -0.59 -3.20 11.67
C SER A 40 0.59 -2.61 12.43
N PRO A 41 0.40 -2.08 13.65
CA PRO A 41 1.51 -1.54 14.46
C PRO A 41 2.66 -2.52 14.66
N GLU A 42 2.34 -3.81 14.85
CA GLU A 42 3.31 -4.90 15.01
C GLU A 42 4.14 -5.12 13.74
N LEU A 43 3.48 -5.22 12.57
CA LEU A 43 4.16 -5.36 11.28
C LEU A 43 4.98 -4.13 10.91
N ARG A 44 4.55 -2.93 11.32
CA ARG A 44 5.34 -1.69 11.13
C ARG A 44 6.66 -1.76 11.90
N LYS A 45 6.62 -2.18 13.18
CA LYS A 45 7.81 -2.37 13.99
C LYS A 45 8.71 -3.45 13.41
N LYS A 46 8.11 -4.57 12.95
CA LYS A 46 8.87 -5.71 12.39
C LYS A 46 9.57 -5.38 11.08
N HIS A 47 8.94 -4.62 10.17
CA HIS A 47 9.45 -4.34 8.83
C HIS A 47 9.94 -2.91 8.62
N GLU A 48 9.82 -2.04 9.64
CA GLU A 48 10.19 -0.61 9.58
C GLU A 48 9.51 0.16 8.43
N MET A 49 8.34 -0.34 8.00
CA MET A 49 7.56 0.21 6.89
C MET A 49 6.15 0.58 7.34
N ARG A 50 5.63 1.68 6.81
CA ARG A 50 4.27 2.14 7.12
C ARG A 50 3.19 1.43 6.30
N ASN A 51 3.47 1.13 5.05
CA ASN A 51 2.54 0.53 4.11
C ASN A 51 3.25 -0.39 3.13
N VAL A 52 2.51 -1.34 2.59
CA VAL A 52 2.99 -2.31 1.59
C VAL A 52 1.92 -2.51 0.54
N GLN A 53 2.33 -2.83 -0.69
CA GLN A 53 1.42 -3.21 -1.76
C GLN A 53 0.66 -4.49 -1.35
N ILE A 54 -0.68 -4.41 -1.39
CA ILE A 54 -1.54 -5.55 -1.08
C ILE A 54 -1.49 -6.60 -2.19
N ARG A 55 -1.55 -7.88 -1.79
CA ARG A 55 -1.62 -9.02 -2.70
C ARG A 55 -2.73 -9.97 -2.30
N LYS A 56 -3.11 -10.87 -3.21
CA LYS A 56 -3.99 -12.01 -2.92
C LYS A 56 -3.35 -12.86 -1.80
N GLY A 57 -4.16 -13.34 -0.86
CA GLY A 57 -3.70 -14.16 0.28
C GLY A 57 -3.38 -13.37 1.55
N ASP A 58 -3.14 -12.06 1.47
CA ASP A 58 -2.91 -11.23 2.66
C ASP A 58 -4.16 -11.21 3.55
N LYS A 59 -4.00 -11.28 4.87
CA LYS A 59 -5.08 -11.10 5.84
C LYS A 59 -5.19 -9.63 6.22
N VAL A 60 -6.37 -9.08 6.06
CA VAL A 60 -6.65 -7.66 6.26
C VAL A 60 -7.81 -7.43 7.19
N ARG A 61 -7.80 -6.30 7.89
CA ARG A 61 -8.92 -5.76 8.68
C ARG A 61 -9.49 -4.53 8.01
N VAL A 62 -10.81 -4.45 7.94
CA VAL A 62 -11.51 -3.26 7.45
C VAL A 62 -11.57 -2.21 8.54
N MET A 63 -11.12 -0.99 8.24
CA MET A 63 -11.04 0.10 9.21
C MET A 63 -12.30 0.98 9.23
N ARG A 64 -13.03 1.08 8.11
CA ARG A 64 -14.15 2.00 7.94
C ARG A 64 -15.31 1.39 7.17
N GLY A 65 -16.52 1.88 7.42
CA GLY A 65 -17.75 1.49 6.72
C GLY A 65 -18.49 0.34 7.40
N LYS A 66 -19.53 -0.18 6.74
CA LYS A 66 -20.42 -1.25 7.26
C LYS A 66 -19.69 -2.49 7.76
N PHE A 67 -18.55 -2.81 7.18
CA PHE A 67 -17.72 -3.98 7.53
C PHE A 67 -16.56 -3.62 8.48
N SER A 68 -16.61 -2.47 9.13
CA SER A 68 -15.56 -2.04 10.07
C SER A 68 -15.27 -3.13 11.11
N LYS A 69 -13.99 -3.27 11.48
CA LYS A 69 -13.45 -4.28 12.41
C LYS A 69 -13.48 -5.73 11.91
N LYS A 70 -14.16 -6.05 10.80
CA LYS A 70 -14.13 -7.40 10.23
C LYS A 70 -12.78 -7.70 9.58
N GLU A 71 -12.36 -8.96 9.68
CA GLU A 71 -11.12 -9.48 9.10
C GLU A 71 -11.42 -10.51 8.03
N GLY A 72 -10.52 -10.63 7.05
CA GLY A 72 -10.64 -11.63 6.01
C GLY A 72 -9.40 -11.69 5.13
N LYS A 73 -9.29 -12.75 4.33
CA LYS A 73 -8.21 -12.89 3.34
C LYS A 73 -8.57 -12.15 2.04
N VAL A 74 -7.58 -11.57 1.42
CA VAL A 74 -7.73 -10.92 0.11
C VAL A 74 -7.90 -11.99 -0.96
N GLU A 75 -9.04 -11.96 -1.64
CA GLU A 75 -9.38 -12.85 -2.74
C GLU A 75 -8.83 -12.34 -4.06
N ARG A 76 -9.07 -11.06 -4.35
CA ARG A 76 -8.72 -10.42 -5.62
C ARG A 76 -8.36 -8.95 -5.44
N VAL A 77 -7.38 -8.49 -6.23
CA VAL A 77 -6.99 -7.08 -6.32
C VAL A 77 -7.24 -6.59 -7.75
N ALA A 78 -8.17 -5.64 -7.91
CA ALA A 78 -8.49 -5.02 -9.19
C ALA A 78 -7.67 -3.73 -9.37
N LEU A 79 -6.47 -3.85 -9.93
CA LEU A 79 -5.53 -2.73 -10.12
C LEU A 79 -6.11 -1.62 -10.99
N LYS A 80 -6.86 -1.94 -12.06
CA LYS A 80 -7.47 -0.96 -12.97
C LYS A 80 -8.39 0.01 -12.22
N ASN A 81 -9.17 -0.53 -11.26
CA ASN A 81 -10.16 0.21 -10.48
C ASN A 81 -9.67 0.59 -9.08
N GLU A 82 -8.43 0.23 -8.72
CA GLU A 82 -7.86 0.45 -7.37
C GLU A 82 -8.77 -0.10 -6.26
N LYS A 83 -9.33 -1.31 -6.47
CA LYS A 83 -10.24 -1.97 -5.52
C LYS A 83 -9.72 -3.33 -5.10
N VAL A 84 -10.08 -3.70 -3.87
CA VAL A 84 -9.71 -4.97 -3.22
C VAL A 84 -10.98 -5.70 -2.82
N TYR A 85 -11.02 -6.99 -3.07
CA TYR A 85 -12.11 -7.87 -2.67
C TYR A 85 -11.61 -8.84 -1.60
N ILE A 86 -12.44 -9.02 -0.56
CA ILE A 86 -12.08 -9.78 0.64
C ILE A 86 -13.09 -10.91 0.80
N THR A 87 -12.61 -12.11 1.07
CA THR A 87 -13.44 -13.30 1.29
C THR A 87 -14.43 -13.07 2.45
N GLY A 88 -15.68 -13.46 2.25
CA GLY A 88 -16.74 -13.36 3.25
C GLY A 88 -17.34 -11.96 3.45
N MET A 89 -16.97 -11.00 2.58
CA MET A 89 -17.52 -9.63 2.63
C MET A 89 -18.36 -9.36 1.39
N GLU A 90 -19.65 -9.70 1.49
CA GLU A 90 -20.62 -9.64 0.40
C GLU A 90 -21.80 -8.73 0.76
N ALA A 91 -22.38 -8.12 -0.24
CA ALA A 91 -23.66 -7.40 -0.15
C ALA A 91 -24.74 -8.27 -0.82
N ILE A 92 -25.90 -8.35 -0.18
CA ILE A 92 -27.05 -9.05 -0.71
C ILE A 92 -27.89 -8.05 -1.51
N LYS A 93 -28.15 -8.34 -2.78
CA LYS A 93 -29.08 -7.59 -3.62
C LYS A 93 -30.53 -7.89 -3.22
N ARG A 94 -31.48 -7.08 -3.70
CA ARG A 94 -32.92 -7.32 -3.47
C ARG A 94 -33.39 -8.70 -3.95
N GLU A 95 -32.78 -9.22 -5.00
CA GLU A 95 -33.05 -10.53 -5.61
C GLU A 95 -32.37 -11.70 -4.84
N GLY A 96 -31.77 -11.45 -3.67
CA GLY A 96 -31.05 -12.46 -2.89
C GLY A 96 -29.64 -12.78 -3.38
N ALA A 97 -29.22 -12.30 -4.55
CA ALA A 97 -27.88 -12.57 -5.08
C ALA A 97 -26.78 -11.90 -4.22
N LYS A 98 -25.75 -12.68 -3.89
CA LYS A 98 -24.58 -12.20 -3.16
C LYS A 98 -23.54 -11.59 -4.11
N VAL A 99 -23.11 -10.38 -3.84
CA VAL A 99 -22.10 -9.68 -4.64
C VAL A 99 -20.93 -9.27 -3.77
N PRO A 100 -19.67 -9.57 -4.14
CA PRO A 100 -18.49 -9.17 -3.38
C PRO A 100 -18.35 -7.66 -3.30
N VAL A 101 -18.10 -7.13 -2.12
CA VAL A 101 -17.95 -5.69 -1.87
C VAL A 101 -16.55 -5.23 -2.25
N ALA A 102 -16.46 -4.12 -2.98
CA ALA A 102 -15.21 -3.51 -3.42
C ALA A 102 -14.68 -2.51 -2.39
N PHE A 103 -13.57 -2.84 -1.74
CA PHE A 103 -12.93 -1.97 -0.75
C PHE A 103 -11.86 -1.08 -1.37
N THR A 104 -11.74 0.15 -0.84
CA THR A 104 -10.63 1.04 -1.16
C THR A 104 -9.42 0.67 -0.30
N PRO A 105 -8.20 0.57 -0.85
CA PRO A 105 -7.00 0.15 -0.11
C PRO A 105 -6.72 0.97 1.15
N SER A 106 -6.99 2.28 1.13
CA SER A 106 -6.81 3.18 2.27
C SER A 106 -7.70 2.86 3.48
N ASN A 107 -8.79 2.11 3.28
CA ASN A 107 -9.72 1.70 4.34
C ASN A 107 -9.37 0.33 4.93
N LEU A 108 -8.27 -0.25 4.52
CA LEU A 108 -7.79 -1.56 4.95
C LEU A 108 -6.51 -1.43 5.77
N MET A 109 -6.28 -2.40 6.63
CA MET A 109 -5.04 -2.58 7.38
C MET A 109 -4.61 -4.05 7.28
N ILE A 110 -3.37 -4.30 6.90
CA ILE A 110 -2.81 -5.64 6.82
C ILE A 110 -2.42 -6.10 8.22
N ILE A 111 -2.91 -7.29 8.62
CA ILE A 111 -2.59 -7.96 9.88
C ILE A 111 -1.53 -9.02 9.64
N GLU A 112 -1.67 -9.81 8.58
CA GLU A 112 -0.73 -10.86 8.21
C GLU A 112 -0.36 -10.73 6.73
N LEU A 113 0.93 -10.89 6.43
CA LEU A 113 1.48 -10.84 5.08
C LEU A 113 1.68 -12.25 4.54
N ASP A 114 1.22 -12.50 3.33
CA ASP A 114 1.63 -13.68 2.59
C ASP A 114 3.06 -13.48 2.06
N LEU A 115 3.99 -14.30 2.55
CA LEU A 115 5.42 -14.25 2.24
C LEU A 115 5.89 -15.42 1.35
N SER A 116 4.98 -16.08 0.66
CA SER A 116 5.31 -17.16 -0.29
C SER A 116 6.21 -16.68 -1.44
N ASP A 117 6.07 -15.43 -1.89
CA ASP A 117 6.90 -14.82 -2.93
C ASP A 117 8.28 -14.38 -2.41
N LYS A 118 9.35 -15.02 -2.92
CA LYS A 118 10.75 -14.71 -2.60
C LYS A 118 11.11 -13.24 -2.86
N LYS A 119 10.60 -12.62 -3.95
CA LYS A 119 10.88 -11.22 -4.30
C LYS A 119 10.22 -10.27 -3.29
N ARG A 120 9.00 -10.59 -2.82
CA ARG A 120 8.32 -9.82 -1.78
C ARG A 120 9.06 -9.90 -0.45
N LYS A 121 9.49 -11.09 -0.07
CA LYS A 121 10.28 -11.34 1.15
C LYS A 121 11.60 -10.57 1.13
N ALA A 122 12.34 -10.63 0.02
CA ALA A 122 13.59 -9.89 -0.16
C ALA A 122 13.36 -8.36 -0.04
N LYS A 123 12.33 -7.82 -0.69
CA LYS A 123 12.01 -6.38 -0.62
C LYS A 123 11.66 -5.92 0.81
N LEU A 124 11.00 -6.76 1.60
CA LEU A 124 10.66 -6.44 3.00
C LEU A 124 11.87 -6.55 3.94
N SER A 125 12.88 -7.35 3.59
CA SER A 125 14.13 -7.48 4.36
C SER A 125 15.16 -6.39 4.02
N THR A 126 15.25 -5.96 2.76
CA THR A 126 16.22 -4.96 2.29
C THR A 126 16.01 -3.59 2.95
N ASN A 127 14.76 -3.21 3.26
CA ASN A 127 14.49 -1.95 3.95
C ASN A 127 14.99 -1.90 5.39
N LYS A 128 15.21 -3.05 6.03
CA LYS A 128 15.86 -3.13 7.34
C LYS A 128 17.36 -2.77 7.29
N GLY A 129 18.02 -3.00 6.16
CA GLY A 129 19.44 -2.71 5.97
C GLY A 129 19.74 -1.25 5.62
N ALA A 130 18.85 -0.61 4.86
CA ALA A 130 19.07 0.76 4.38
C ALA A 130 19.05 1.80 5.51
N LYS A 131 18.14 1.67 6.49
CA LYS A 131 18.10 2.59 7.65
C LYS A 131 19.28 2.42 8.59
N LYS A 132 19.73 1.19 8.86
CA LYS A 132 20.91 0.96 9.70
C LYS A 132 22.20 1.57 9.16
N SER A 133 22.29 1.75 7.84
CA SER A 133 23.46 2.40 7.22
C SER A 133 23.38 3.92 7.26
N GLU A 134 22.20 4.51 7.32
CA GLU A 134 21.99 5.96 7.45
C GLU A 134 22.21 6.42 8.91
N ASP A 135 21.69 5.66 9.89
CA ASP A 135 21.89 5.95 11.31
C ASP A 135 23.36 5.88 11.70
N LYS A 136 24.11 4.85 11.25
CA LYS A 136 25.56 4.77 11.45
C LYS A 136 26.37 5.88 10.78
N LYS A 137 25.87 6.45 9.69
CA LYS A 137 26.52 7.54 8.96
C LYS A 137 26.27 8.89 9.63
N THR A 138 25.13 9.06 10.28
CA THR A 138 24.79 10.26 11.08
C THR A 138 25.51 10.25 12.42
N GLU A 139 25.64 9.12 13.11
CA GLU A 139 26.41 8.99 14.35
C GLU A 139 27.90 9.29 14.12
N LYS A 140 28.53 8.69 13.12
CA LYS A 140 29.94 8.99 12.78
C LYS A 140 30.18 10.46 12.39
N LYS A 141 29.18 11.14 11.79
CA LYS A 141 29.30 12.54 11.40
C LYS A 141 29.09 13.49 12.59
N ALA A 142 28.43 13.04 13.64
CA ALA A 142 28.29 13.76 14.92
C ALA A 142 29.54 13.63 15.77
N GLU A 143 30.16 12.45 15.84
CA GLU A 143 31.41 12.23 16.58
C GLU A 143 32.58 13.02 16.00
N VAL A 144 32.75 13.06 14.68
CA VAL A 144 33.81 13.86 14.03
C VAL A 144 33.66 15.36 14.26
N LYS A 145 32.42 15.87 14.37
CA LYS A 145 32.19 17.32 14.68
C LYS A 145 32.43 17.70 16.12
N THR A 146 32.44 16.73 17.03
CA THR A 146 32.78 16.99 18.46
C THR A 146 34.29 16.96 18.73
N GLU A 147 35.04 16.23 17.92
CA GLU A 147 36.51 16.20 18.01
C GLU A 147 37.20 17.45 17.40
N GLU A 148 36.59 18.07 16.37
CA GLU A 148 37.10 19.30 15.75
C GLU A 148 36.84 20.59 16.59
N LYS A 149 36.10 20.51 17.70
CA LYS A 149 35.78 21.64 18.58
C LYS A 149 36.48 21.60 19.94
N LYS A 150 37.45 20.71 20.11
CA LYS A 150 38.30 20.64 21.30
C LYS A 150 39.71 21.05 20.95
#